data_19564ba9714d4b35158ea5b23f7eb8fd
#
_entry.id   19564ba9714d4b35158ea5b23f7eb8fd
#
_cell.length_a   1.000
_cell.length_b   1.000
_cell.length_c   1.000
_cell.angle_alpha   90.00
_cell.angle_beta   90.00
_cell.angle_gamma   90.00
#
_symmetry.space_group_name_H-M   'P 1'
#
loop_
_entity.id
_entity.type
_entity.pdbx_description
1 polymer ?
#
loop_
_entity_poly.entity_id
_entity_poly.type
_entity_poly.pdbx_seq_one_letter_code
_entity_poly.pdbx_strand_id
1 'polypeptide(L)' 'TSIDELGVNGIMIYPNPTENILNIDTRLDVEINVYDMMGRLMISTEDKRIDFSDWSVGAYNLVIIKDNIRISKRIIKQ' A
#
# COMPACT_ATOMS: atom_id res chain seq x y z
N THR A 1 -14.60 1.16 -9.77
CA THR A 1 -13.23 1.05 -9.42
C THR A 1 -12.66 2.32 -8.87
N SER A 2 -12.16 2.25 -7.69
CA SER A 2 -11.60 3.43 -7.07
C SER A 2 -10.11 3.49 -7.31
N ILE A 3 -9.66 4.66 -7.71
CA ILE A 3 -8.25 4.96 -7.73
C ILE A 3 -8.05 5.96 -6.59
N ASP A 4 -7.26 5.55 -5.63
CA ASP A 4 -6.98 6.39 -4.49
C ASP A 4 -5.76 7.23 -4.79
N GLU A 5 -6.00 8.49 -5.06
CA GLU A 5 -4.92 9.42 -5.29
C GLU A 5 -4.58 10.06 -3.94
N LEU A 6 -3.33 9.92 -3.54
CA LEU A 6 -2.89 10.47 -2.27
C LEU A 6 -2.61 11.96 -2.35
N GLY A 7 -2.73 12.53 -3.52
CA GLY A 7 -2.74 13.97 -3.73
C GLY A 7 -1.38 14.62 -3.80
N VAL A 8 -0.45 14.21 -3.01
CA VAL A 8 0.88 14.78 -3.04
C VAL A 8 1.82 13.78 -3.69
N ASN A 9 2.79 14.26 -4.44
CA ASN A 9 3.83 13.44 -5.05
C ASN A 9 3.33 12.50 -6.15
N GLY A 10 2.06 12.64 -6.56
CA GLY A 10 1.55 11.86 -7.68
C GLY A 10 1.52 10.37 -7.43
N ILE A 11 1.21 9.96 -6.22
CA ILE A 11 1.15 8.54 -5.86
C ILE A 11 -0.30 8.07 -5.92
N MET A 12 -0.52 6.97 -6.66
CA MET A 12 -1.84 6.36 -6.72
C MET A 12 -1.73 4.91 -6.29
N ILE A 13 -2.71 4.45 -5.52
CA ILE A 13 -2.77 3.10 -5.00
C ILE A 13 -4.08 2.48 -5.41
N TYR A 14 -4.02 1.33 -6.08
CA TYR A 14 -5.23 0.67 -6.57
C TYR A 14 -4.99 -0.82 -6.83
N PRO A 15 -6.06 -1.60 -6.84
CA PRO A 15 -7.41 -1.30 -6.41
C PRO A 15 -7.52 -1.32 -4.90
N ASN A 16 -8.49 -0.60 -4.36
CA ASN A 16 -8.77 -0.65 -2.94
C ASN A 16 -10.29 -0.59 -2.78
N PRO A 17 -10.94 -1.68 -2.42
CA PRO A 17 -10.36 -2.94 -1.90
C PRO A 17 -9.59 -3.74 -2.94
N THR A 18 -8.68 -4.56 -2.47
CA THR A 18 -7.91 -5.47 -3.33
C THR A 18 -8.23 -6.91 -3.00
N GLU A 19 -8.17 -7.77 -4.01
CA GLU A 19 -8.32 -9.21 -3.80
C GLU A 19 -6.97 -9.91 -3.82
N ASN A 20 -6.09 -9.48 -4.68
CA ASN A 20 -4.79 -10.12 -4.84
C ASN A 20 -3.67 -9.09 -4.89
N ILE A 21 -3.54 -8.39 -6.00
CA ILE A 21 -2.41 -7.51 -6.24
C ILE A 21 -2.81 -6.06 -5.98
N LEU A 22 -2.01 -5.37 -5.20
CA LEU A 22 -2.14 -3.94 -5.01
C LEU A 22 -1.03 -3.25 -5.80
N ASN A 23 -1.39 -2.24 -6.56
CA ASN A 23 -0.44 -1.48 -7.37
C ASN A 23 -0.21 -0.11 -6.77
N ILE A 24 1.04 0.29 -6.71
CA ILE A 24 1.42 1.63 -6.29
C ILE A 24 1.99 2.32 -7.51
N ASP A 25 1.28 3.30 -8.04
CA ASP A 25 1.67 4.00 -9.25
C ASP A 25 2.32 5.32 -8.91
N THR A 26 3.61 5.39 -9.09
CA THR A 26 4.38 6.60 -8.84
C THR A 26 5.68 6.51 -9.63
N ARG A 27 6.24 7.66 -9.97
CA ARG A 27 7.56 7.74 -10.59
C ARG A 27 8.67 7.80 -9.56
N LEU A 28 8.31 7.95 -8.29
CA LEU A 28 9.30 8.11 -7.23
C LEU A 28 9.81 6.76 -6.79
N ASP A 29 11.05 6.75 -6.31
CA ASP A 29 11.58 5.60 -5.60
C ASP A 29 11.13 5.70 -4.16
N VAL A 30 10.34 4.74 -3.73
CA VAL A 30 9.73 4.77 -2.42
C VAL A 30 9.97 3.44 -1.70
N GLU A 31 9.97 3.51 -0.38
CA GLU A 31 9.93 2.32 0.45
C GLU A 31 8.48 2.10 0.89
N ILE A 32 8.03 0.87 0.84
CA ILE A 32 6.65 0.54 1.16
C ILE A 32 6.64 -0.50 2.27
N ASN A 33 5.95 -0.18 3.35
CA ASN A 33 5.76 -1.09 4.46
C ASN A 33 4.26 -1.34 4.63
N VAL A 34 3.89 -2.60 4.81
CA VAL A 34 2.50 -2.94 5.06
C VAL A 34 2.41 -3.61 6.42
N TYR A 35 1.48 -3.13 7.23
CA TYR A 35 1.26 -3.64 8.58
C TYR A 35 -0.15 -4.19 8.69
N ASP A 36 -0.32 -5.23 9.50
CA ASP A 36 -1.67 -5.71 9.81
C ASP A 36 -2.29 -4.82 10.89
N MET A 37 -3.51 -5.13 11.29
CA MET A 37 -4.22 -4.29 12.27
C MET A 37 -3.67 -4.45 13.68
N MET A 38 -2.82 -5.44 13.90
CA MET A 38 -2.12 -5.60 15.16
C MET A 38 -0.81 -4.82 15.20
N GLY A 39 -0.47 -4.16 14.11
CA GLY A 39 0.77 -3.40 14.00
C GLY A 39 1.98 -4.22 13.59
N ARG A 40 1.76 -5.46 13.17
CA ARG A 40 2.89 -6.30 12.75
C ARG A 40 3.25 -5.99 11.30
N LEU A 41 4.53 -5.91 11.03
CA LEU A 41 5.04 -5.69 9.68
C LEU A 41 4.82 -6.95 8.85
N MET A 42 4.03 -6.82 7.79
CA MET A 42 3.76 -7.93 6.87
C MET A 42 4.79 -7.99 5.77
N ILE A 43 5.20 -6.85 5.24
CA ILE A 43 6.20 -6.79 4.20
C ILE A 43 6.84 -5.41 4.19
N SER A 44 8.12 -5.36 3.85
CA SER A 44 8.85 -4.13 3.60
C SER A 44 9.53 -4.29 2.26
N THR A 45 9.23 -3.43 1.30
CA THR A 45 9.70 -3.62 -0.06
C THR A 45 9.79 -2.28 -0.79
N GLU A 46 10.57 -2.27 -1.87
CA GLU A 46 10.58 -1.15 -2.80
C GLU A 46 9.81 -1.45 -4.07
N ASP A 47 9.26 -2.64 -4.17
CA ASP A 47 8.43 -3.04 -5.31
C ASP A 47 7.11 -2.28 -5.27
N LYS A 48 6.62 -1.92 -6.46
CA LYS A 48 5.38 -1.16 -6.60
C LYS A 48 4.17 -2.04 -6.86
N ARG A 49 4.35 -3.35 -6.65
CA ARG A 49 3.26 -4.31 -6.68
C ARG A 49 3.39 -5.19 -5.46
N ILE A 50 2.31 -5.32 -4.74
CA ILE A 50 2.30 -6.10 -3.51
C ILE A 50 1.23 -7.15 -3.62
N ASP A 51 1.62 -8.40 -3.37
CA ASP A 51 0.73 -9.54 -3.47
C ASP A 51 0.11 -9.82 -2.11
N PHE A 52 -1.19 -9.60 -2.02
CA PHE A 52 -1.97 -9.84 -0.81
C PHE A 52 -2.62 -11.22 -0.80
N SER A 53 -2.38 -12.03 -1.83
CA SER A 53 -3.18 -13.25 -2.03
C SER A 53 -3.05 -14.25 -0.89
N ASP A 54 -1.89 -14.29 -0.23
CA ASP A 54 -1.65 -15.23 0.87
C ASP A 54 -2.06 -14.66 2.22
N TRP A 55 -2.55 -13.45 2.27
CA TRP A 55 -2.91 -12.79 3.51
C TRP A 55 -4.40 -12.91 3.77
N SER A 56 -4.75 -12.88 5.04
CA SER A 56 -6.16 -12.98 5.43
C SER A 56 -6.95 -11.77 4.96
N VAL A 57 -8.23 -12.01 4.71
CA VAL A 57 -9.18 -10.92 4.45
C VAL A 57 -9.20 -9.98 5.65
N GLY A 58 -9.18 -8.69 5.39
CA GLY A 58 -9.23 -7.71 6.46
C GLY A 58 -8.55 -6.42 6.06
N ALA A 59 -8.27 -5.60 7.07
CA ALA A 59 -7.69 -4.29 6.88
C ALA A 59 -6.19 -4.32 7.16
N TYR A 60 -5.46 -3.55 6.38
CA TYR A 60 -4.01 -3.41 6.51
C TYR A 60 -3.66 -1.94 6.39
N ASN A 61 -2.55 -1.54 6.98
CA ASN A 61 -2.04 -0.18 6.84
C ASN A 61 -0.81 -0.21 5.96
N LEU A 62 -0.87 0.55 4.89
CA LEU A 62 0.24 0.69 3.96
C LEU A 62 0.90 2.03 4.22
N VAL A 63 2.21 2.02 4.39
CA VAL A 63 2.99 3.23 4.65
C VAL A 63 4.02 3.38 3.53
N ILE A 64 3.99 4.52 2.88
CA ILE A 64 4.95 4.85 1.83
C ILE A 64 5.90 5.89 2.38
N ILE A 65 7.18 5.62 2.26
CA ILE A 65 8.22 6.47 2.82
C ILE A 65 9.13 6.96 1.70
N LYS A 66 9.29 8.26 1.62
CA LYS A 66 10.20 8.89 0.66
C LYS A 66 10.86 10.07 1.36
N ASP A 67 12.17 9.98 1.58
CA ASP A 67 12.93 11.02 2.28
C ASP A 67 12.27 11.30 3.63
N ASN A 68 11.76 12.52 3.84
CA ASN A 68 11.11 12.89 5.09
C ASN A 68 9.59 12.77 5.03
N ILE A 69 9.07 12.21 3.95
CA ILE A 69 7.63 12.12 3.74
C ILE A 69 7.15 10.72 4.08
N ARG A 70 6.08 10.66 4.87
CA ARG A 70 5.43 9.41 5.24
C ARG A 70 3.97 9.54 4.91
N ILE A 71 3.47 8.61 4.11
CA ILE A 71 2.07 8.61 3.69
C ILE A 71 1.47 7.28 4.10
N SER A 72 0.38 7.33 4.84
CA SER A 72 -0.32 6.14 5.31
C SER A 72 -1.64 5.99 4.58
N LYS A 73 -1.97 4.76 4.21
CA LYS A 73 -3.23 4.46 3.54
C LYS A 73 -3.77 3.15 4.07
N ARG A 74 -5.05 3.12 4.38
CA ARG A 74 -5.73 1.89 4.80
C ARG A 74 -6.13 1.11 3.57
N ILE A 75 -5.76 -0.18 3.56
CA ILE A 75 -6.05 -1.08 2.45
C ILE A 75 -6.97 -2.18 2.97
N ILE A 76 -8.00 -2.48 2.21
CA ILE A 76 -8.92 -3.56 2.54
C ILE A 76 -8.67 -4.72 1.59
N LYS A 77 -8.39 -5.89 2.17
CA LYS A 77 -8.23 -7.15 1.43
C LYS A 77 -9.55 -7.89 1.46
N GLN A 78 -10.06 -8.20 0.31
CA GLN A 78 -11.29 -8.98 0.18
C GLN A 78 -11.02 -10.43 -0.15
#